data_5c72446b483517f475bca1516793c5a3
#
_entry.id   5c72446b483517f475bca1516793c5a3
#
_cell.length_a   1.000
_cell.length_b   1.000
_cell.length_c   1.000
_cell.angle_alpha   90.00
_cell.angle_beta   90.00
_cell.angle_gamma   90.00
#
_symmetry.space_group_name_H-M   'P 1'
#
loop_
_entity.id
_entity.type
_entity.pdbx_description
1 polymer ?
#
loop_
_entity_poly.entity_id
_entity_poly.type
_entity_poly.pdbx_seq_one_letter_code
_entity_poly.pdbx_strand_id
1 'polypeptide(L)'
;MHLELVTIVVEAYDPAIAFFVDALGFELVEDSPASTSVGGRAKRWVVVRAPGARTGILIAQADGERQRQGVGEQAAGRVGFFLRVEDFDAAFARLVEHAVVIEGSPRVEEYGKIVVFRDIAGNRWDLLGPAD
;
A
#
# COMPACT_ATOMS: atom_id res chain seq x y z
N MET A 1 16.20 -17.04 -0.64
CA MET A 1 15.15 -16.78 0.38
C MET A 1 14.71 -15.33 0.28
N HIS A 2 13.40 -15.07 0.28
CA HIS A 2 12.84 -13.71 0.31
C HIS A 2 11.42 -13.80 0.86
N LEU A 3 10.92 -12.67 1.32
CA LEU A 3 9.54 -12.57 1.77
C LEU A 3 8.65 -12.56 0.52
N GLU A 4 7.76 -13.53 0.37
CA GLU A 4 6.92 -13.63 -0.83
C GLU A 4 5.84 -12.57 -0.84
N LEU A 5 5.02 -12.53 0.21
CA LEU A 5 3.89 -11.62 0.34
C LEU A 5 3.80 -11.04 1.75
N VAL A 6 3.29 -9.82 1.82
CA VAL A 6 2.84 -9.19 3.06
C VAL A 6 1.38 -8.83 2.88
N THR A 7 0.54 -9.02 3.88
CA THR A 7 -0.89 -8.75 3.78
C THR A 7 -1.21 -7.32 4.23
N ILE A 8 -2.02 -6.62 3.44
CA ILE A 8 -2.68 -5.39 3.87
C ILE A 8 -4.18 -5.63 3.85
N VAL A 9 -4.81 -5.42 5.00
CA VAL A 9 -6.26 -5.55 5.14
C VAL A 9 -6.93 -4.25 4.71
N VAL A 10 -7.91 -4.36 3.82
CA VAL A 10 -8.63 -3.20 3.24
C VAL A 10 -10.14 -3.39 3.39
N GLU A 11 -10.89 -2.33 3.19
CA GLU A 11 -12.36 -2.41 3.22
C GLU A 11 -12.92 -3.02 1.96
N ALA A 12 -12.33 -2.72 0.79
CA ALA A 12 -12.82 -3.20 -0.50
C ALA A 12 -11.65 -3.40 -1.48
N TYR A 13 -11.78 -4.41 -2.33
CA TYR A 13 -10.72 -4.76 -3.28
C TYR A 13 -10.49 -3.68 -4.34
N ASP A 14 -11.55 -3.26 -5.05
CA ASP A 14 -11.37 -2.42 -6.22
C ASP A 14 -10.79 -1.04 -5.92
N PRO A 15 -11.22 -0.32 -4.87
CA PRO A 15 -10.55 0.93 -4.50
C PRO A 15 -9.10 0.72 -4.08
N ALA A 16 -8.79 -0.41 -3.43
CA ALA A 16 -7.42 -0.71 -3.03
C ALA A 16 -6.54 -0.98 -4.25
N ILE A 17 -7.02 -1.76 -5.22
CA ILE A 17 -6.31 -2.00 -6.47
C ILE A 17 -6.03 -0.67 -7.17
N ALA A 18 -7.05 0.19 -7.29
CA ALA A 18 -6.89 1.49 -7.94
C ALA A 18 -5.83 2.34 -7.22
N PHE A 19 -5.82 2.33 -5.89
CA PHE A 19 -4.82 3.06 -5.13
C PHE A 19 -3.40 2.58 -5.45
N PHE A 20 -3.15 1.30 -5.34
CA PHE A 20 -1.80 0.76 -5.55
C PHE A 20 -1.34 0.89 -6.99
N VAL A 21 -2.24 0.67 -7.95
CA VAL A 21 -1.88 0.75 -9.38
C VAL A 21 -1.78 2.20 -9.84
N ASP A 22 -2.78 3.03 -9.54
CA ASP A 22 -2.85 4.38 -10.10
C ASP A 22 -2.03 5.38 -9.30
N ALA A 23 -2.13 5.38 -7.97
CA ALA A 23 -1.42 6.35 -7.14
C ALA A 23 0.04 5.96 -6.89
N LEU A 24 0.34 4.69 -6.68
CA LEU A 24 1.70 4.24 -6.39
C LEU A 24 2.45 3.71 -7.61
N GLY A 25 1.74 3.36 -8.69
CA GLY A 25 2.37 2.81 -9.87
C GLY A 25 2.75 1.34 -9.75
N PHE A 26 2.12 0.61 -8.83
CA PHE A 26 2.34 -0.82 -8.68
C PHE A 26 1.71 -1.60 -9.83
N GLU A 27 2.18 -2.82 -10.03
CA GLU A 27 1.59 -3.74 -10.99
C GLU A 27 0.55 -4.61 -10.29
N LEU A 28 -0.59 -4.85 -10.94
CA LEU A 28 -1.55 -5.87 -10.52
C LEU A 28 -1.03 -7.22 -11.03
N VAL A 29 -0.52 -8.03 -10.12
CA VAL A 29 0.12 -9.31 -10.47
C VAL A 29 -0.91 -10.40 -10.65
N GLU A 30 -1.91 -10.42 -9.78
CA GLU A 30 -2.96 -11.44 -9.82
C GLU A 30 -4.24 -10.86 -9.25
N ASP A 31 -5.37 -11.26 -9.85
CA ASP A 31 -6.71 -10.97 -9.36
C ASP A 31 -7.61 -12.11 -9.82
N SER A 32 -7.79 -13.08 -8.94
CA SER A 32 -8.53 -14.29 -9.26
C SER A 32 -9.50 -14.64 -8.14
N PRO A 33 -10.58 -15.38 -8.45
CA PRO A 33 -11.48 -15.85 -7.42
C PRO A 33 -10.75 -16.77 -6.42
N ALA A 34 -11.13 -16.63 -5.15
CA ALA A 34 -10.64 -17.48 -4.08
C ALA A 34 -11.83 -18.13 -3.38
N SER A 35 -11.55 -18.85 -2.29
CA SER A 35 -12.64 -19.46 -1.51
C SER A 35 -13.51 -18.38 -0.89
N THR A 36 -14.80 -18.71 -0.64
CA THR A 36 -15.68 -17.82 0.10
C THR A 36 -15.31 -17.80 1.58
N SER A 37 -15.58 -16.67 2.23
CA SER A 37 -15.39 -16.54 3.66
C SER A 37 -16.47 -17.30 4.43
N VAL A 38 -16.31 -17.39 5.75
CA VAL A 38 -17.30 -18.02 6.64
C VAL A 38 -18.68 -17.36 6.51
N GLY A 39 -18.73 -16.06 6.24
CA GLY A 39 -19.97 -15.34 6.03
C GLY A 39 -20.57 -15.47 4.64
N GLY A 40 -20.02 -16.31 3.78
CA GLY A 40 -20.49 -16.50 2.41
C GLY A 40 -20.05 -15.39 1.44
N ARG A 41 -19.21 -14.47 1.87
CA ARG A 41 -18.71 -13.39 1.00
C ARG A 41 -17.68 -13.95 0.03
N ALA A 42 -17.77 -13.50 -1.22
CA ALA A 42 -16.78 -13.90 -2.22
C ALA A 42 -15.41 -13.29 -1.88
N LYS A 43 -14.39 -14.12 -1.87
CA LYS A 43 -13.00 -13.71 -1.69
C LYS A 43 -12.29 -13.69 -3.02
N ARG A 44 -11.31 -12.81 -3.11
CA ARG A 44 -10.43 -12.71 -4.27
C ARG A 44 -8.99 -12.85 -3.80
N TRP A 45 -8.17 -13.41 -4.65
CA TRP A 45 -6.73 -13.48 -4.45
C TRP A 45 -6.12 -12.35 -5.26
N VAL A 46 -5.81 -11.25 -4.57
CA VAL A 46 -5.35 -10.03 -5.22
C VAL A 46 -3.94 -9.73 -4.76
N VAL A 47 -3.02 -9.65 -5.69
CA VAL A 47 -1.61 -9.36 -5.41
C VAL A 47 -1.19 -8.15 -6.24
N VAL A 48 -0.61 -7.16 -5.59
CA VAL A 48 0.05 -6.02 -6.23
C VAL A 48 1.52 -6.02 -5.85
N ARG A 49 2.36 -5.45 -6.70
CA ARG A 49 3.81 -5.45 -6.47
C ARG A 49 4.44 -4.23 -7.11
N ALA A 50 5.39 -3.60 -6.41
CA ALA A 50 6.16 -2.50 -7.01
C ALA A 50 6.97 -3.03 -8.20
N PRO A 51 7.12 -2.24 -9.27
CA PRO A 51 7.92 -2.66 -10.43
C PRO A 51 9.33 -3.06 -10.01
N GLY A 52 9.76 -4.23 -10.46
CA GLY A 52 11.09 -4.76 -10.16
C GLY A 52 11.24 -5.40 -8.80
N ALA A 53 10.23 -5.34 -7.93
CA ALA A 53 10.30 -5.92 -6.60
C ALA A 53 10.04 -7.43 -6.64
N ARG A 54 10.53 -8.14 -5.64
CA ARG A 54 10.27 -9.57 -5.45
C ARG A 54 9.10 -9.82 -4.51
N THR A 55 9.02 -9.00 -3.45
CA THR A 55 7.97 -9.12 -2.45
C THR A 55 6.72 -8.40 -2.94
N GLY A 56 5.59 -9.10 -2.92
CA GLY A 56 4.30 -8.51 -3.25
C GLY A 56 3.46 -8.21 -2.02
N ILE A 57 2.34 -7.57 -2.25
CA ILE A 57 1.34 -7.29 -1.23
C ILE A 57 0.07 -8.04 -1.58
N LEU A 58 -0.40 -8.86 -0.64
CA LEU A 58 -1.70 -9.49 -0.72
C LEU A 58 -2.74 -8.50 -0.19
N ILE A 59 -3.68 -8.12 -1.04
CA ILE A 59 -4.80 -7.26 -0.65
C ILE A 59 -5.88 -8.17 -0.10
N ALA A 60 -6.21 -8.02 1.18
CA ALA A 60 -7.21 -8.84 1.85
C ALA A 60 -8.40 -7.98 2.28
N GLN A 61 -9.59 -8.30 1.80
CA GLN A 61 -10.79 -7.60 2.24
C GLN A 61 -11.14 -8.03 3.67
N ALA A 62 -11.39 -7.06 4.53
CA ALA A 62 -11.75 -7.32 5.92
C ALA A 62 -13.01 -8.16 5.99
N ASP A 63 -12.97 -9.21 6.78
CA ASP A 63 -14.07 -10.14 6.99
C ASP A 63 -14.28 -10.29 8.49
N GLY A 64 -15.36 -9.71 8.99
CA GLY A 64 -15.70 -9.71 10.39
C GLY A 64 -15.10 -8.51 11.15
N GLU A 65 -15.58 -8.31 12.36
CA GLU A 65 -15.28 -7.12 13.17
C GLU A 65 -13.79 -6.99 13.50
N ARG A 66 -13.16 -8.10 13.86
CA ARG A 66 -11.73 -8.09 14.21
C ARG A 66 -10.89 -7.57 13.04
N GLN A 67 -11.17 -8.03 11.83
CA GLN A 67 -10.42 -7.61 10.64
C GLN A 67 -10.75 -6.17 10.26
N ARG A 68 -12.01 -5.76 10.38
CA ARG A 68 -12.39 -4.36 10.13
C ARG A 68 -11.67 -3.40 11.07
N GLN A 69 -11.49 -3.78 12.32
CA GLN A 69 -10.74 -2.95 13.29
C GLN A 69 -9.27 -2.86 12.95
N GLY A 70 -8.73 -3.85 12.24
CA GLY A 70 -7.34 -3.84 11.80
C GLY A 70 -7.06 -2.96 10.58
N VAL A 71 -8.10 -2.53 9.86
CA VAL A 71 -7.93 -1.69 8.67
C VAL A 71 -7.30 -0.35 9.10
N GLY A 72 -6.13 -0.05 8.53
CA GLY A 72 -5.38 1.16 8.86
C GLY A 72 -4.62 1.10 10.18
N GLU A 73 -4.70 -0.01 10.91
CA GLU A 73 -4.11 -0.16 12.25
C GLU A 73 -3.09 -1.29 12.35
N GLN A 74 -2.57 -1.77 11.22
CA GLN A 74 -1.67 -2.92 11.23
C GLN A 74 -0.36 -2.67 11.95
N ALA A 75 0.10 -1.43 11.98
CA ALA A 75 1.34 -1.05 12.67
C ALA A 75 1.07 -0.22 13.94
N ALA A 76 -0.18 -0.21 14.43
CA ALA A 76 -0.57 0.50 15.64
C ALA A 76 -0.18 1.99 15.62
N GLY A 77 -0.39 2.65 14.49
CA GLY A 77 -0.11 4.09 14.33
C GLY A 77 1.31 4.42 13.91
N ARG A 78 2.18 3.42 13.82
CA ARG A 78 3.54 3.64 13.33
C ARG A 78 3.55 3.60 11.80
N VAL A 79 4.63 4.13 11.21
CA VAL A 79 4.92 3.90 9.79
C VAL A 79 5.20 2.40 9.65
N GLY A 80 4.37 1.72 8.87
CA GLY A 80 4.44 0.28 8.71
C GLY A 80 5.11 -0.17 7.43
N PHE A 81 5.24 0.73 6.46
CA PHE A 81 5.76 0.40 5.13
C PHE A 81 6.70 1.51 4.67
N PHE A 82 7.75 1.12 3.97
CA PHE A 82 8.79 2.04 3.51
C PHE A 82 9.00 1.78 2.02
N LEU A 83 8.57 2.71 1.17
CA LEU A 83 8.65 2.57 -0.27
C LEU A 83 9.80 3.42 -0.81
N ARG A 84 10.82 2.76 -1.31
CA ARG A 84 11.95 3.44 -1.95
C ARG A 84 11.71 3.55 -3.45
N VAL A 85 11.85 4.77 -3.97
CA VAL A 85 11.71 5.06 -5.39
C VAL A 85 13.00 5.68 -5.93
N GLU A 86 13.20 5.60 -7.24
CA GLU A 86 14.38 6.20 -7.88
C GLU A 86 14.19 7.70 -8.11
N ASP A 87 12.98 8.12 -8.44
CA ASP A 87 12.61 9.53 -8.68
C ASP A 87 11.57 9.95 -7.65
N PHE A 88 12.05 10.55 -6.55
CA PHE A 88 11.17 10.97 -5.46
C PHE A 88 10.17 12.02 -5.94
N ASP A 89 10.63 13.03 -6.67
CA ASP A 89 9.75 14.14 -7.06
C ASP A 89 8.62 13.66 -7.98
N ALA A 90 8.91 12.77 -8.91
CA ALA A 90 7.89 12.19 -9.78
C ALA A 90 6.88 11.35 -8.99
N ALA A 91 7.36 10.52 -8.07
CA ALA A 91 6.48 9.70 -7.23
C ALA A 91 5.62 10.57 -6.32
N PHE A 92 6.19 11.59 -5.71
CA PHE A 92 5.45 12.52 -4.85
C PHE A 92 4.38 13.27 -5.64
N ALA A 93 4.71 13.77 -6.84
CA ALA A 93 3.75 14.46 -7.69
C ALA A 93 2.56 13.55 -8.04
N ARG A 94 2.82 12.27 -8.25
CA ARG A 94 1.77 11.28 -8.53
C ARG A 94 0.86 11.09 -7.34
N LEU A 95 1.40 11.05 -6.12
CA LEU A 95 0.59 10.98 -4.90
C LEU A 95 -0.34 12.20 -4.81
N VAL A 96 0.19 13.41 -5.05
CA VAL A 96 -0.59 14.65 -5.02
C VAL A 96 -1.69 14.63 -6.08
N GLU A 97 -1.35 14.22 -7.30
CA GLU A 97 -2.30 14.13 -8.42
C GLU A 97 -3.48 13.21 -8.08
N HIS A 98 -3.23 12.12 -7.36
CA HIS A 98 -4.27 11.15 -6.98
C HIS A 98 -4.89 11.44 -5.61
N ALA A 99 -4.68 12.65 -5.08
CA ALA A 99 -5.27 13.12 -3.83
C ALA A 99 -4.96 12.19 -2.63
N VAL A 100 -3.78 11.60 -2.61
CA VAL A 100 -3.32 10.77 -1.49
C VAL A 100 -3.10 11.66 -0.27
N VAL A 101 -3.46 11.17 0.90
CA VAL A 101 -3.26 11.90 2.17
C VAL A 101 -1.77 11.97 2.47
N ILE A 102 -1.23 13.18 2.54
CA ILE A 102 0.17 13.44 2.84
C ILE A 102 0.25 14.05 4.22
N GLU A 103 1.16 13.57 5.06
CA GLU A 103 1.41 14.13 6.38
C GLU A 103 2.67 15.00 6.34
N GLY A 104 2.49 16.30 6.50
CA GLY A 104 3.60 17.24 6.46
C GLY A 104 4.11 17.50 5.06
N SER A 105 5.39 17.83 4.96
CA SER A 105 6.07 18.14 3.70
C SER A 105 7.28 17.26 3.52
N PRO A 106 7.73 17.04 2.27
CA PRO A 106 8.98 16.30 2.06
C PRO A 106 10.14 16.94 2.81
N ARG A 107 10.94 16.10 3.47
CA ARG A 107 12.15 16.51 4.19
C ARG A 107 13.37 15.98 3.48
N VAL A 108 14.45 16.75 3.53
CA VAL A 108 15.76 16.31 3.05
C VAL A 108 16.57 15.89 4.28
N GLU A 109 16.99 14.63 4.29
CA GLU A 109 17.82 14.05 5.34
C GLU A 109 19.14 13.59 4.71
N GLU A 110 20.11 13.14 5.55
CA GLU A 110 21.38 12.63 5.04
C GLU A 110 21.20 11.47 4.05
N TYR A 111 20.18 10.65 4.28
CA TYR A 111 19.90 9.45 3.48
C TYR A 111 18.98 9.71 2.28
N GLY A 112 18.54 10.97 2.06
CA GLY A 112 17.69 11.32 0.93
C GLY A 112 16.46 12.09 1.32
N LYS A 113 15.47 12.10 0.43
CA LYS A 113 14.17 12.72 0.69
C LYS A 113 13.19 11.73 1.28
N ILE A 114 12.32 12.22 2.16
CA ILE A 114 11.31 11.40 2.81
C ILE A 114 10.02 12.20 3.03
N VAL A 115 8.88 11.54 2.86
CA VAL A 115 7.57 12.10 3.23
C VAL A 115 6.66 10.96 3.67
N VAL A 116 5.79 11.24 4.64
CA VAL A 116 4.80 10.27 5.10
C VAL A 116 3.52 10.45 4.28
N PHE A 117 2.94 9.34 3.84
CA PHE A 117 1.61 9.32 3.23
C PHE A 117 0.79 8.18 3.83
N ARG A 118 -0.52 8.22 3.58
CA ARG A 118 -1.42 7.15 4.03
C ARG A 118 -1.95 6.40 2.83
N ASP A 119 -2.03 5.07 2.97
CA ASP A 119 -2.66 4.26 1.93
C ASP A 119 -4.19 4.33 2.04
N ILE A 120 -4.88 3.62 1.15
CA ILE A 120 -6.34 3.63 1.08
C ILE A 120 -6.99 3.12 2.37
N ALA A 121 -6.31 2.26 3.10
CA ALA A 121 -6.79 1.74 4.38
C ALA A 121 -6.50 2.69 5.55
N GLY A 122 -5.57 3.64 5.37
CA GLY A 122 -5.14 4.56 6.40
C GLY A 122 -3.82 4.20 7.06
N ASN A 123 -3.13 3.17 6.60
CA ASN A 123 -1.79 2.84 7.11
C ASN A 123 -0.79 3.89 6.69
N ARG A 124 0.19 4.16 7.54
CA ARG A 124 1.22 5.15 7.28
C ARG A 124 2.41 4.52 6.55
N TRP A 125 2.85 5.21 5.53
CA TRP A 125 3.98 4.82 4.68
C TRP A 125 5.01 5.94 4.65
N ASP A 126 6.28 5.56 4.57
CA ASP A 126 7.34 6.49 4.19
C ASP A 126 7.64 6.31 2.70
N LEU A 127 7.58 7.42 1.95
CA LEU A 127 8.13 7.47 0.60
C LEU A 127 9.58 7.95 0.72
N LEU A 128 10.51 7.17 0.18
CA LEU A 128 11.94 7.41 0.28
C LEU A 128 12.55 7.51 -1.11
N GLY A 129 13.48 8.42 -1.30
CA GLY A 129 14.20 8.51 -2.54
C GLY A 129 15.47 9.34 -2.42
N PRO A 130 16.27 9.43 -3.50
CA PRO A 130 17.46 10.26 -3.48
C PRO A 130 17.10 11.73 -3.29
N ALA A 131 18.00 12.50 -2.68
CA ALA A 131 17.79 13.92 -2.46
C ALA A 131 17.82 14.71 -3.77
N ASP A 132 18.46 14.18 -4.81
CA ASP A 132 18.58 14.81 -6.13
C ASP A 132 17.92 14.00 -7.23
#